data_b1549909877be0ba1ba2c437542ae93b
#
_entry.id   b1549909877be0ba1ba2c437542ae93b
#
_cell.length_a   1.000
_cell.length_b   1.000
_cell.length_c   1.000
_cell.angle_alpha   90.00
_cell.angle_beta   90.00
_cell.angle_gamma   90.00
#
_symmetry.space_group_name_H-M   'P 1'
#
loop_
_entity.id
_entity.type
_entity.pdbx_description
1 polymer ?
#
loop_
_entity_poly.entity_id
_entity_poly.type
_entity_poly.pdbx_seq_one_letter_code
_entity_poly.pdbx_strand_id
1 'polypeptide(L)'
;MKKKKVVVGMSGGVDSSVAAWLLKEQGYDVIGVTMQIWQDETNVEQEEHGGCCGLSAVDDARRVAERLEIPYYVMNFKKEFKENVMDYFVQEYLDGHTPNPCIACNRYVKWESLLQRSLEIGADYIATGHYARVRKLPNGRYAICKSATAAKDQTYACLLYTSPSPRDCS
;
A
#
# COMPACT_ATOMS: atom_id res chain seq x y z
N MET A 1 -1.78 2.91 29.00
CA MET A 1 -2.55 3.34 27.81
C MET A 1 -2.47 2.22 26.76
N LYS A 2 -3.59 1.87 26.10
CA LYS A 2 -3.58 0.86 25.04
C LYS A 2 -2.74 1.38 23.86
N LYS A 3 -1.76 0.58 23.40
CA LYS A 3 -0.97 0.94 22.20
C LYS A 3 -1.90 1.05 21.00
N LYS A 4 -1.67 2.05 20.15
CA LYS A 4 -2.38 2.18 18.88
C LYS A 4 -1.90 1.11 17.90
N LYS A 5 -2.86 0.45 17.25
CA LYS A 5 -2.60 -0.65 16.33
C LYS A 5 -2.47 -0.12 14.90
N VAL A 6 -1.42 -0.52 14.19
CA VAL A 6 -1.18 -0.12 12.81
C VAL A 6 -0.91 -1.34 11.94
N VAL A 7 -1.62 -1.42 10.82
CA VAL A 7 -1.36 -2.41 9.76
C VAL A 7 -0.41 -1.80 8.74
N VAL A 8 0.70 -2.46 8.48
CA VAL A 8 1.71 -2.04 7.51
C VAL A 8 1.65 -2.93 6.28
N GLY A 9 1.40 -2.32 5.11
CA GLY A 9 1.50 -3.01 3.83
C GLY A 9 2.97 -3.30 3.51
N MET A 10 3.36 -4.58 3.55
CA MET A 10 4.73 -5.05 3.31
C MET A 10 4.83 -5.70 1.93
N SER A 11 5.73 -5.20 1.09
CA SER A 11 5.96 -5.69 -0.28
C SER A 11 7.23 -6.54 -0.40
N GLY A 12 7.86 -6.94 0.71
CA GLY A 12 9.17 -7.59 0.71
C GLY A 12 10.35 -6.63 0.48
N GLY A 13 10.09 -5.41 0.01
CA GLY A 13 11.13 -4.40 -0.21
C GLY A 13 11.57 -3.68 1.06
N VAL A 14 12.74 -3.01 0.98
CA VAL A 14 13.38 -2.28 2.08
C VAL A 14 12.48 -1.19 2.64
N ASP A 15 11.80 -0.42 1.80
CA ASP A 15 11.04 0.77 2.21
C ASP A 15 9.88 0.42 3.15
N SER A 16 9.12 -0.63 2.83
CA SER A 16 8.02 -1.11 3.69
C SER A 16 8.54 -1.77 4.98
N SER A 17 9.69 -2.42 4.91
CA SER A 17 10.35 -3.03 6.07
C SER A 17 10.83 -1.98 7.06
N VAL A 18 11.44 -0.90 6.57
CA VAL A 18 11.87 0.25 7.38
C VAL A 18 10.66 0.96 7.98
N ALA A 19 9.57 1.12 7.24
CA ALA A 19 8.34 1.71 7.77
C ALA A 19 7.77 0.89 8.94
N ALA A 20 7.74 -0.45 8.83
CA ALA A 20 7.30 -1.33 9.91
C ALA A 20 8.21 -1.23 11.15
N TRP A 21 9.52 -1.23 10.94
CA TRP A 21 10.48 -1.07 12.04
C TRP A 21 10.32 0.27 12.76
N LEU A 22 10.26 1.39 12.02
CA LEU A 22 10.11 2.73 12.59
C LEU A 22 8.82 2.86 13.42
N LEU A 23 7.72 2.28 12.97
CA LEU A 23 6.46 2.29 13.71
C LEU A 23 6.53 1.45 14.99
N LYS A 24 7.22 0.30 14.94
CA LYS A 24 7.48 -0.50 16.16
C LYS A 24 8.32 0.28 17.17
N GLU A 25 9.40 0.93 16.73
CA GLU A 25 10.25 1.78 17.58
C GLU A 25 9.48 2.97 18.21
N GLN A 26 8.50 3.51 17.48
CA GLN A 26 7.60 4.57 17.98
C GLN A 26 6.55 4.04 18.98
N GLY A 27 6.55 2.73 19.26
CA GLY A 27 5.69 2.12 20.26
C GLY A 27 4.30 1.72 19.78
N TYR A 28 4.06 1.70 18.47
CA TYR A 28 2.81 1.16 17.91
C TYR A 28 2.74 -0.37 18.06
N ASP A 29 1.52 -0.91 18.09
CA ASP A 29 1.23 -2.33 17.91
C ASP A 29 1.15 -2.61 16.40
N VAL A 30 2.25 -3.12 15.82
CA VAL A 30 2.42 -3.25 14.38
C VAL A 30 2.00 -4.64 13.91
N ILE A 31 1.23 -4.69 12.83
CA ILE A 31 0.88 -5.91 12.10
C ILE A 31 1.36 -5.75 10.66
N GLY A 32 2.19 -6.68 10.18
CA GLY A 32 2.60 -6.76 8.77
C GLY A 32 1.56 -7.46 7.91
N VAL A 33 1.25 -6.90 6.74
CA VAL A 33 0.34 -7.51 5.78
C VAL A 33 0.94 -7.46 4.38
N THR A 34 1.05 -8.61 3.71
CA THR A 34 1.28 -8.65 2.27
C THR A 34 -0.03 -8.91 1.53
N MET A 35 -0.27 -8.09 0.52
CA MET A 35 -1.46 -8.22 -0.32
C MET A 35 -1.18 -9.16 -1.48
N GLN A 36 -1.87 -10.28 -1.53
CA GLN A 36 -1.84 -11.19 -2.66
C GLN A 36 -2.84 -10.70 -3.70
N ILE A 37 -2.34 -10.07 -4.77
CA ILE A 37 -3.15 -9.48 -5.84
C ILE A 37 -3.10 -10.30 -7.13
N TRP A 38 -2.06 -11.10 -7.34
CA TRP A 38 -1.84 -11.92 -8.52
C TRP A 38 -1.30 -13.30 -8.14
N GLN A 39 -1.70 -14.33 -8.83
CA GLN A 39 -1.03 -15.62 -8.96
C GLN A 39 -1.31 -16.11 -10.37
N ASP A 40 -0.26 -16.32 -11.15
CA ASP A 40 -0.36 -17.03 -12.41
C ASP A 40 -0.38 -18.52 -12.07
N GLU A 41 -1.53 -19.18 -12.22
CA GLU A 41 -1.68 -20.61 -11.92
C GLU A 41 -0.96 -21.49 -12.96
N THR A 42 -0.49 -20.88 -14.06
CA THR A 42 0.07 -21.59 -15.21
C THR A 42 1.60 -21.63 -15.29
N ASN A 43 2.32 -20.81 -14.52
CA ASN A 43 3.78 -20.70 -14.62
C ASN A 43 4.48 -20.68 -13.26
N VAL A 44 4.65 -21.87 -12.67
CA VAL A 44 5.46 -22.06 -11.46
C VAL A 44 6.98 -21.88 -11.73
N GLU A 45 7.39 -21.88 -13.01
CA GLU A 45 8.80 -21.88 -13.41
C GLU A 45 9.40 -20.51 -13.83
N GLN A 46 8.62 -19.42 -13.83
CA GLN A 46 9.10 -18.08 -14.27
C GLN A 46 8.99 -16.99 -13.21
N GLU A 47 9.22 -17.31 -11.94
CA GLU A 47 9.16 -16.34 -10.82
C GLU A 47 10.43 -15.45 -10.66
N GLU A 48 11.21 -15.22 -11.70
CA GLU A 48 12.38 -14.31 -11.64
C GLU A 48 12.06 -12.83 -11.89
N HIS A 49 10.80 -12.47 -12.11
CA HIS A 49 10.45 -11.07 -12.34
C HIS A 49 9.88 -10.42 -11.07
N GLY A 50 10.73 -9.66 -10.38
CA GLY A 50 10.47 -8.93 -9.15
C GLY A 50 9.29 -7.96 -9.19
N GLY A 51 8.08 -8.49 -9.08
CA GLY A 51 6.88 -7.72 -8.78
C GLY A 51 6.64 -7.64 -7.28
N CYS A 52 5.99 -6.58 -6.81
CA CYS A 52 5.70 -6.35 -5.38
C CYS A 52 4.76 -7.39 -4.71
N CYS A 53 4.40 -8.47 -5.40
CA CYS A 53 3.40 -9.46 -4.99
C CYS A 53 3.77 -10.90 -5.35
N GLY A 54 5.02 -11.18 -5.75
CA GLY A 54 5.51 -12.53 -6.01
C GLY A 54 5.71 -13.35 -4.72
N LEU A 55 5.87 -14.68 -4.84
CA LEU A 55 6.13 -15.57 -3.69
C LEU A 55 7.40 -15.17 -2.94
N SER A 56 8.45 -14.77 -3.65
CA SER A 56 9.70 -14.27 -3.06
C SER A 56 9.47 -13.02 -2.20
N ALA A 57 8.59 -12.10 -2.62
CA ALA A 57 8.24 -10.91 -1.87
C ALA A 57 7.49 -11.24 -0.56
N VAL A 58 6.64 -12.27 -0.58
CA VAL A 58 5.95 -12.79 0.62
C VAL A 58 6.95 -13.35 1.62
N ASP A 59 7.93 -14.15 1.15
CA ASP A 59 8.93 -14.76 2.01
C ASP A 59 9.89 -13.72 2.60
N ASP A 60 10.30 -12.72 1.82
CA ASP A 60 11.12 -11.62 2.32
C ASP A 60 10.37 -10.79 3.37
N ALA A 61 9.10 -10.47 3.11
CA ALA A 61 8.27 -9.76 4.09
C ALA A 61 8.08 -10.57 5.38
N ARG A 62 7.88 -11.89 5.27
CA ARG A 62 7.76 -12.80 6.42
C ARG A 62 9.02 -12.81 7.25
N ARG A 63 10.21 -12.97 6.62
CA ARG A 63 11.51 -12.94 7.33
C ARG A 63 11.73 -11.63 8.08
N VAL A 64 11.35 -10.51 7.48
CA VAL A 64 11.43 -9.20 8.15
C VAL A 64 10.46 -9.13 9.33
N ALA A 65 9.22 -9.58 9.16
CA ALA A 65 8.23 -9.58 10.24
C ALA A 65 8.67 -10.46 11.43
N GLU A 66 9.25 -11.63 11.15
CA GLU A 66 9.86 -12.50 12.17
C GLU A 66 10.99 -11.82 12.93
N ARG A 67 11.92 -11.14 12.22
CA ARG A 67 13.00 -10.38 12.87
C ARG A 67 12.48 -9.20 13.69
N LEU A 68 11.40 -8.60 13.25
CA LEU A 68 10.73 -7.52 13.97
C LEU A 68 9.81 -8.05 15.07
N GLU A 69 9.63 -9.36 15.22
CA GLU A 69 8.71 -9.97 16.17
C GLU A 69 7.32 -9.35 16.12
N ILE A 70 6.79 -9.15 14.91
CA ILE A 70 5.45 -8.63 14.67
C ILE A 70 4.56 -9.69 14.00
N PRO A 71 3.25 -9.73 14.30
CA PRO A 71 2.30 -10.56 13.57
C PRO A 71 2.33 -10.24 12.07
N TYR A 72 2.24 -11.28 11.24
CA TYR A 72 2.29 -11.14 9.80
C TYR A 72 1.20 -11.99 9.13
N TYR A 73 0.51 -11.41 8.16
CA TYR A 73 -0.55 -12.06 7.41
C TYR A 73 -0.41 -11.81 5.92
N VAL A 74 -0.82 -12.81 5.12
CA VAL A 74 -1.03 -12.66 3.68
C VAL A 74 -2.53 -12.57 3.45
N MET A 75 -2.99 -11.46 2.88
CA MET A 75 -4.39 -11.22 2.62
C MET A 75 -4.67 -11.30 1.11
N ASN A 76 -5.73 -12.01 0.73
CA ASN A 76 -6.11 -12.18 -0.66
C ASN A 76 -6.95 -10.96 -1.13
N PHE A 77 -6.44 -10.24 -2.13
CA PHE A 77 -7.07 -9.10 -2.80
C PHE A 77 -7.22 -9.33 -4.32
N LYS A 78 -7.17 -10.58 -4.77
CA LYS A 78 -7.24 -10.91 -6.21
C LYS A 78 -8.52 -10.39 -6.86
N LYS A 79 -9.65 -10.53 -6.17
CA LYS A 79 -10.96 -10.06 -6.67
C LYS A 79 -10.97 -8.55 -6.83
N GLU A 80 -10.61 -7.83 -5.79
CA GLU A 80 -10.58 -6.37 -5.78
C GLU A 80 -9.59 -5.82 -6.81
N PHE A 81 -8.45 -6.50 -6.99
CA PHE A 81 -7.46 -6.12 -7.99
C PHE A 81 -7.97 -6.36 -9.40
N LYS A 82 -8.61 -7.51 -9.66
CA LYS A 82 -9.20 -7.81 -10.96
C LYS A 82 -10.25 -6.76 -11.34
N GLU A 83 -11.22 -6.52 -10.48
CA GLU A 83 -12.35 -5.64 -10.77
C GLU A 83 -11.94 -4.16 -10.90
N ASN A 84 -11.09 -3.67 -9.99
CA ASN A 84 -10.79 -2.24 -9.89
C ASN A 84 -9.49 -1.83 -10.59
N VAL A 85 -8.63 -2.76 -10.98
CA VAL A 85 -7.37 -2.44 -11.63
C VAL A 85 -7.29 -3.05 -13.02
N MET A 86 -7.53 -4.35 -13.15
CA MET A 86 -7.37 -5.03 -14.45
C MET A 86 -8.51 -4.69 -15.40
N ASP A 87 -9.75 -4.88 -14.97
CA ASP A 87 -10.92 -4.62 -15.80
C ASP A 87 -11.01 -3.12 -16.14
N TYR A 88 -10.70 -2.24 -15.18
CA TYR A 88 -10.54 -0.80 -15.41
C TYR A 88 -9.44 -0.50 -16.45
N PHE A 89 -8.27 -1.12 -16.34
CA PHE A 89 -7.16 -0.91 -17.26
C PHE A 89 -7.54 -1.29 -18.70
N VAL A 90 -8.20 -2.43 -18.88
CA VAL A 90 -8.66 -2.89 -20.19
C VAL A 90 -9.69 -1.92 -20.76
N GLN A 91 -10.67 -1.49 -19.95
CA GLN A 91 -11.72 -0.58 -20.42
C GLN A 91 -11.16 0.78 -20.85
N GLU A 92 -10.26 1.38 -20.08
CA GLU A 92 -9.62 2.65 -20.44
C GLU A 92 -8.86 2.56 -21.79
N TYR A 93 -8.18 1.43 -22.05
CA TYR A 93 -7.53 1.23 -23.34
C TYR A 93 -8.53 1.10 -24.49
N LEU A 94 -9.65 0.41 -24.28
CA LEU A 94 -10.72 0.30 -25.27
C LEU A 94 -11.34 1.67 -25.59
N ASP A 95 -11.39 2.55 -24.59
CA ASP A 95 -11.91 3.92 -24.71
C ASP A 95 -10.86 4.90 -25.26
N GLY A 96 -9.64 4.42 -25.60
CA GLY A 96 -8.55 5.22 -26.17
C GLY A 96 -7.75 6.04 -25.16
N HIS A 97 -7.88 5.76 -23.88
CA HIS A 97 -7.10 6.40 -22.81
C HIS A 97 -5.83 5.62 -22.47
N THR A 98 -4.91 6.26 -21.78
CA THR A 98 -3.69 5.61 -21.22
C THR A 98 -3.78 5.55 -19.70
N PRO A 99 -4.32 4.47 -19.11
CA PRO A 99 -4.49 4.36 -17.68
C PRO A 99 -3.17 4.10 -16.95
N ASN A 100 -3.13 4.46 -15.65
CA ASN A 100 -2.04 4.10 -14.77
C ASN A 100 -2.54 3.06 -13.72
N PRO A 101 -2.22 1.76 -13.92
CA PRO A 101 -2.70 0.70 -13.02
C PRO A 101 -2.15 0.83 -11.60
N CYS A 102 -0.96 1.43 -11.42
CA CYS A 102 -0.41 1.66 -10.07
C CYS A 102 -1.25 2.65 -9.27
N ILE A 103 -1.77 3.69 -9.91
CA ILE A 103 -2.67 4.66 -9.28
C ILE A 103 -3.98 3.97 -8.87
N ALA A 104 -4.60 3.21 -9.76
CA ALA A 104 -5.82 2.47 -9.47
C ALA A 104 -5.60 1.45 -8.32
N CYS A 105 -4.49 0.71 -8.34
CA CYS A 105 -4.12 -0.22 -7.27
C CYS A 105 -3.94 0.49 -5.92
N ASN A 106 -3.22 1.61 -5.90
CA ASN A 106 -3.07 2.38 -4.66
C ASN A 106 -4.42 2.85 -4.13
N ARG A 107 -5.28 3.39 -5.00
CA ARG A 107 -6.60 3.91 -4.62
C ARG A 107 -7.51 2.81 -4.08
N TYR A 108 -7.82 1.81 -4.88
CA TYR A 108 -8.91 0.87 -4.61
C TYR A 108 -8.47 -0.32 -3.75
N VAL A 109 -7.23 -0.77 -3.91
CA VAL A 109 -6.75 -1.95 -3.18
C VAL A 109 -6.04 -1.54 -1.90
N LYS A 110 -5.04 -0.64 -1.96
CA LYS A 110 -4.25 -0.30 -0.77
C LYS A 110 -4.98 0.65 0.18
N TRP A 111 -5.55 1.74 -0.35
CA TRP A 111 -6.17 2.76 0.53
C TRP A 111 -7.61 2.45 0.89
N GLU A 112 -8.34 1.71 0.07
CA GLU A 112 -9.73 1.38 0.32
C GLU A 112 -9.87 -0.02 0.92
N SER A 113 -9.59 -1.06 0.15
CA SER A 113 -9.83 -2.44 0.58
C SER A 113 -8.93 -2.87 1.76
N LEU A 114 -7.63 -2.51 1.74
CA LEU A 114 -6.74 -2.82 2.87
C LEU A 114 -7.14 -2.02 4.12
N LEU A 115 -7.53 -0.74 3.97
CA LEU A 115 -8.01 0.05 5.11
C LEU A 115 -9.23 -0.60 5.74
N GLN A 116 -10.25 -0.94 4.93
CA GLN A 116 -11.47 -1.56 5.42
C GLN A 116 -11.18 -2.86 6.19
N ARG A 117 -10.43 -3.79 5.61
CA ARG A 117 -10.05 -5.04 6.29
C ARG A 117 -9.19 -4.80 7.54
N SER A 118 -8.37 -3.76 7.54
CA SER A 118 -7.58 -3.40 8.71
C SER A 118 -8.44 -2.88 9.86
N LEU A 119 -9.47 -2.11 9.56
CA LEU A 119 -10.45 -1.64 10.55
C LEU A 119 -11.25 -2.81 11.15
N GLU A 120 -11.62 -3.81 10.32
CA GLU A 120 -12.33 -5.02 10.78
C GLU A 120 -11.52 -5.83 11.81
N ILE A 121 -10.18 -5.88 11.68
CA ILE A 121 -9.30 -6.51 12.66
C ILE A 121 -8.91 -5.58 13.82
N GLY A 122 -9.55 -4.42 13.92
CA GLY A 122 -9.38 -3.47 15.00
C GLY A 122 -8.10 -2.64 14.94
N ALA A 123 -7.57 -2.39 13.75
CA ALA A 123 -6.47 -1.45 13.57
C ALA A 123 -6.96 0.00 13.66
N ASP A 124 -6.14 0.88 14.24
CA ASP A 124 -6.40 2.32 14.28
C ASP A 124 -5.89 3.03 13.01
N TYR A 125 -4.87 2.46 12.35
CA TYR A 125 -4.18 3.06 11.20
C TYR A 125 -3.73 1.99 10.21
N ILE A 126 -3.54 2.44 8.95
CA ILE A 126 -2.72 1.72 7.98
C ILE A 126 -1.48 2.54 7.63
N ALA A 127 -0.41 1.86 7.24
CA ALA A 127 0.83 2.47 6.79
C ALA A 127 1.42 1.72 5.61
N THR A 128 2.21 2.42 4.82
CA THR A 128 2.93 1.87 3.66
C THR A 128 4.32 2.49 3.58
N GLY A 129 5.21 1.90 2.79
CA GLY A 129 6.55 2.42 2.52
C GLY A 129 6.61 3.50 1.42
N HIS A 130 5.51 4.23 1.15
CA HIS A 130 5.53 5.28 0.13
C HIS A 130 6.39 6.49 0.53
N TYR A 131 7.11 7.03 -0.44
CA TYR A 131 7.93 8.24 -0.28
C TYR A 131 7.05 9.50 -0.33
N ALA A 132 6.42 9.80 0.77
CA ALA A 132 5.64 11.03 1.00
C ALA A 132 5.80 11.46 2.46
N ARG A 133 5.53 12.72 2.75
CA ARG A 133 5.55 13.25 4.12
C ARG A 133 4.16 13.69 4.54
N VAL A 134 3.78 13.35 5.76
CA VAL A 134 2.55 13.85 6.38
C VAL A 134 2.92 14.94 7.39
N ARG A 135 2.28 16.09 7.29
CA ARG A 135 2.50 17.23 8.21
C ARG A 135 1.18 17.71 8.80
N LYS A 136 1.15 17.89 10.10
CA LYS A 136 0.04 18.54 10.78
C LYS A 136 0.13 20.04 10.56
N LEU A 137 -0.95 20.65 10.09
CA LEU A 137 -1.06 22.09 9.87
C LEU A 137 -1.51 22.81 11.16
N PRO A 138 -1.32 24.15 11.25
CA PRO A 138 -1.75 24.93 12.41
C PRO A 138 -3.25 24.85 12.72
N ASN A 139 -4.08 24.61 11.69
CA ASN A 139 -5.52 24.43 11.82
C ASN A 139 -5.93 23.02 12.31
N GLY A 140 -4.96 22.17 12.69
CA GLY A 140 -5.19 20.80 13.15
C GLY A 140 -5.38 19.74 12.05
N ARG A 141 -5.49 20.15 10.79
CA ARG A 141 -5.60 19.22 9.64
C ARG A 141 -4.24 18.64 9.28
N TYR A 142 -4.25 17.48 8.59
CA TYR A 142 -3.06 16.88 8.04
C TYR A 142 -2.95 17.18 6.54
N ALA A 143 -1.73 17.42 6.07
CA ALA A 143 -1.42 17.61 4.67
C ALA A 143 -0.35 16.59 4.23
N ILE A 144 -0.48 16.09 3.02
CA ILE A 144 0.57 15.32 2.36
C ILE A 144 1.49 16.30 1.65
N CYS A 145 2.78 16.14 1.90
CA CYS A 145 3.83 16.98 1.34
C CYS A 145 4.78 16.12 0.49
N LYS A 146 5.43 16.73 -0.48
CA LYS A 146 6.46 16.08 -1.31
C LYS A 146 7.50 15.38 -0.44
N SER A 147 8.01 14.27 -0.94
CA SER A 147 9.12 13.54 -0.36
C SER A 147 10.33 14.47 -0.12
N ALA A 148 11.19 14.10 0.85
CA ALA A 148 12.48 14.76 1.03
C ALA A 148 13.41 14.50 -0.17
N THR A 149 13.22 13.39 -0.89
CA THR A 149 13.99 12.99 -2.07
C THR A 149 13.12 13.16 -3.32
N ALA A 150 13.38 14.19 -4.11
CA ALA A 150 12.58 14.50 -5.31
C ALA A 150 12.55 13.37 -6.34
N ALA A 151 13.66 12.62 -6.48
CA ALA A 151 13.76 11.52 -7.44
C ALA A 151 12.87 10.31 -7.13
N LYS A 152 12.40 10.17 -5.89
CA LYS A 152 11.54 9.06 -5.44
C LYS A 152 10.19 9.54 -4.91
N ASP A 153 9.75 10.75 -5.27
CA ASP A 153 8.50 11.29 -4.76
C ASP A 153 7.30 10.46 -5.25
N GLN A 154 6.53 9.93 -4.31
CA GLN A 154 5.32 9.15 -4.54
C GLN A 154 4.07 9.86 -4.01
N THR A 155 4.16 11.16 -3.78
CA THR A 155 3.05 11.98 -3.29
C THR A 155 1.85 11.89 -4.21
N TYR A 156 2.06 11.78 -5.51
CA TYR A 156 1.00 11.62 -6.52
C TYR A 156 0.13 10.36 -6.29
N ALA A 157 0.72 9.28 -5.79
CA ALA A 157 0.00 8.05 -5.49
C ALA A 157 -0.83 8.15 -4.19
N CYS A 158 -0.49 9.10 -3.32
CA CYS A 158 -1.16 9.33 -2.03
C CYS A 158 -2.22 10.43 -2.11
N LEU A 159 -2.13 11.36 -3.09
CA LEU A 159 -2.97 12.56 -3.18
C LEU A 159 -4.36 12.33 -3.76
N LEU A 160 -4.61 11.21 -4.39
CA LEU A 160 -5.92 10.90 -5.00
C LEU A 160 -7.09 10.85 -4.01
N TYR A 161 -6.80 10.90 -2.71
CA TYR A 161 -7.80 10.84 -1.63
C TYR A 161 -8.06 12.17 -0.93
N THR A 162 -7.30 13.24 -1.20
CA THR A 162 -7.26 14.34 -0.24
C THR A 162 -8.02 15.59 -0.63
N SER A 163 -8.48 15.75 -1.85
CA SER A 163 -9.41 16.82 -2.24
C SER A 163 -9.65 16.80 -3.73
N PRO A 164 -10.84 17.05 -4.24
CA PRO A 164 -10.99 17.48 -5.61
C PRO A 164 -10.10 18.71 -5.81
N SER A 165 -9.22 18.66 -6.79
CA SER A 165 -8.44 19.82 -7.22
C SER A 165 -9.44 20.89 -7.69
N PRO A 166 -9.19 22.18 -7.46
CA PRO A 166 -9.99 23.23 -8.07
C PRO A 166 -10.10 23.14 -9.60
N ARG A 167 -9.22 22.33 -10.24
CA ARG A 167 -9.28 22.03 -11.68
C ARG A 167 -10.29 20.96 -12.05
N ASP A 168 -10.74 20.16 -11.08
CA ASP A 168 -11.72 19.09 -11.33
C ASP A 168 -13.17 19.62 -11.23
N CYS A 169 -13.34 20.92 -11.02
CA CYS A 169 -14.62 21.62 -10.90
C CYS A 169 -14.98 22.43 -12.16
N SER A 170 -14.46 22.06 -13.30
CA SER A 170 -14.82 22.71 -14.59
C SER A 170 -15.67 21.81 -15.46
#